data_9677dde7fbc7d29ab03d6050c287ca84
#
_entry.id   9677dde7fbc7d29ab03d6050c287ca84
#
_cell.length_a   1.000
_cell.length_b   1.000
_cell.length_c   1.000
_cell.angle_alpha   90.00
_cell.angle_beta   90.00
_cell.angle_gamma   90.00
#
_symmetry.space_group_name_H-M   'P 1'
#
loop_
_entity.id
_entity.type
_entity.pdbx_description
1 polymer ?
#
loop_
_entity_poly.entity_id
_entity_poly.type
_entity_poly.pdbx_seq_one_letter_code
_entity_poly.pdbx_strand_id
1 'polypeptide(L)'
;MNRHGVRTTSPDVVVVGGGPSGLSAAIELRRRGVTVTVIEREQHAGGAPRHTNHLGFGMRDLRRITTGPRYAHHLVHLAERHGVDLRTGVTVTALDGSTVGLATAKGHEQLVAGAVVLATGVRERPRSARLVPGDRPAGVYTTGQVQQFAARHGQSVGMRAVVVGAEHVSFSAVLTLTHSGCDVAAMVTPFSQHQSHGALVAVTARRHRVPLHTGVDIAEIVGHDRVEAVVLTDGRRIACDTVVFTGDWIPDHELARRSGIAMLATAGAPLVDAALHTGQRGVFAIGNLVHPAEAADVCALDGRVVAPAVLDWLTTQEWPDEMLPIEVASPVRWATHHAQGITLRVDDIVRGQLRLTHAGEVQWLSPARTWLPNRPITIRRDALRSTATPFANHHLRIDLLR
;
A
#
# COMPACT_ATOMS: atom_id res chain seq x y z
N MET A 1 18.21 22.89 -42.69
CA MET A 1 17.74 21.57 -42.28
C MET A 1 18.38 21.23 -40.94
N ASN A 2 17.76 21.69 -39.83
CA ASN A 2 18.27 21.47 -38.48
C ASN A 2 17.59 20.21 -37.88
N ARG A 3 18.32 19.12 -37.82
CA ARG A 3 17.98 17.98 -37.00
C ARG A 3 18.43 18.26 -35.57
N HIS A 4 17.56 18.78 -34.72
CA HIS A 4 17.76 18.78 -33.29
C HIS A 4 17.51 17.35 -32.80
N GLY A 5 18.56 16.55 -32.77
CA GLY A 5 18.57 15.28 -32.06
C GLY A 5 18.51 15.57 -30.55
N VAL A 6 17.33 15.43 -29.96
CA VAL A 6 17.22 15.32 -28.52
C VAL A 6 17.96 14.05 -28.12
N ARG A 7 19.16 14.19 -27.55
CA ARG A 7 19.84 13.11 -26.85
C ARG A 7 18.98 12.76 -25.64
N THR A 8 18.10 11.78 -25.77
CA THR A 8 17.53 11.13 -24.61
C THR A 8 18.63 10.30 -23.97
N THR A 9 19.35 10.88 -23.03
CA THR A 9 20.24 10.11 -22.17
C THR A 9 19.36 9.13 -21.39
N SER A 10 19.66 7.83 -21.50
CA SER A 10 19.00 6.80 -20.68
C SER A 10 19.21 7.17 -19.19
N PRO A 11 18.18 7.18 -18.35
CA PRO A 11 18.37 7.43 -16.93
C PRO A 11 19.11 6.25 -16.27
N ASP A 12 19.85 6.51 -15.20
CA ASP A 12 20.44 5.43 -14.41
C ASP A 12 19.35 4.57 -13.77
N VAL A 13 18.25 5.22 -13.31
CA VAL A 13 17.14 4.53 -12.63
C VAL A 13 15.79 5.00 -13.16
N VAL A 14 14.91 4.03 -13.44
CA VAL A 14 13.47 4.26 -13.65
C VAL A 14 12.72 3.84 -12.40
N VAL A 15 11.88 4.74 -11.87
CA VAL A 15 10.95 4.46 -10.77
C VAL A 15 9.53 4.38 -11.35
N VAL A 16 8.84 3.29 -11.13
CA VAL A 16 7.48 3.04 -11.60
C VAL A 16 6.49 3.32 -10.49
N GLY A 17 5.80 4.46 -10.57
CA GLY A 17 4.85 4.97 -9.59
C GLY A 17 5.36 6.20 -8.83
N GLY A 18 4.63 7.30 -8.96
CA GLY A 18 4.91 8.60 -8.35
C GLY A 18 4.22 8.80 -6.99
N GLY A 19 4.00 7.72 -6.23
CA GLY A 19 3.50 7.77 -4.85
C GLY A 19 4.61 8.06 -3.82
N PRO A 20 4.28 8.04 -2.50
CA PRO A 20 5.25 8.36 -1.44
C PRO A 20 6.54 7.54 -1.48
N SER A 21 6.46 6.22 -1.75
CA SER A 21 7.65 5.36 -1.84
C SER A 21 8.51 5.70 -3.04
N GLY A 22 7.90 5.82 -4.23
CA GLY A 22 8.64 6.13 -5.47
C GLY A 22 9.27 7.52 -5.47
N LEU A 23 8.54 8.55 -5.03
CA LEU A 23 9.09 9.90 -4.90
C LEU A 23 10.23 9.96 -3.89
N SER A 24 10.10 9.26 -2.74
CA SER A 24 11.17 9.22 -1.74
C SER A 24 12.42 8.49 -2.23
N ALA A 25 12.26 7.39 -3.00
CA ALA A 25 13.38 6.71 -3.66
C ALA A 25 14.08 7.62 -4.66
N ALA A 26 13.30 8.28 -5.52
CA ALA A 26 13.83 9.19 -6.53
C ALA A 26 14.62 10.36 -5.92
N ILE A 27 14.07 10.99 -4.86
CA ILE A 27 14.73 12.07 -4.13
C ILE A 27 16.06 11.59 -3.54
N GLU A 28 16.06 10.43 -2.89
CA GLU A 28 17.25 9.91 -2.22
C GLU A 28 18.35 9.51 -3.22
N LEU A 29 17.98 8.91 -4.34
CA LEU A 29 18.89 8.58 -5.44
C LEU A 29 19.47 9.84 -6.10
N ARG A 30 18.63 10.86 -6.35
CA ARG A 30 19.10 12.17 -6.87
C ARG A 30 20.09 12.86 -5.94
N ARG A 31 19.88 12.79 -4.62
CA ARG A 31 20.83 13.32 -3.62
C ARG A 31 22.19 12.67 -3.69
N ARG A 32 22.27 11.44 -4.20
CA ARG A 32 23.50 10.66 -4.38
C ARG A 32 24.07 10.72 -5.78
N GLY A 33 23.57 11.64 -6.62
CA GLY A 33 24.09 11.92 -7.96
C GLY A 33 23.55 11.04 -9.08
N VAL A 34 22.59 10.14 -8.79
CA VAL A 34 22.00 9.21 -9.78
C VAL A 34 20.94 9.94 -10.61
N THR A 35 20.89 9.74 -11.92
CA THR A 35 19.82 10.28 -12.78
C THR A 35 18.57 9.41 -12.66
N VAL A 36 17.42 10.04 -12.38
CA VAL A 36 16.18 9.30 -12.09
C VAL A 36 15.02 9.85 -12.90
N THR A 37 14.31 8.95 -13.58
CA THR A 37 13.01 9.22 -14.19
C THR A 37 11.93 8.49 -13.41
N VAL A 38 10.91 9.21 -12.93
CA VAL A 38 9.70 8.64 -12.31
C VAL A 38 8.59 8.60 -13.35
N ILE A 39 7.98 7.44 -13.52
CA ILE A 39 6.83 7.25 -14.42
C ILE A 39 5.56 7.12 -13.58
N GLU A 40 4.61 8.04 -13.80
CA GLU A 40 3.32 8.07 -13.11
C GLU A 40 2.16 8.02 -14.11
N ARG A 41 1.26 7.07 -13.91
CA ARG A 41 0.11 6.88 -14.82
C ARG A 41 -0.96 7.98 -14.72
N GLU A 42 -1.10 8.59 -13.54
CA GLU A 42 -2.02 9.70 -13.37
C GLU A 42 -1.43 11.02 -13.88
N GLN A 43 -2.29 12.01 -14.12
CA GLN A 43 -1.86 13.36 -14.57
C GLN A 43 -1.03 14.10 -13.52
N HIS A 44 -1.09 13.66 -12.28
CA HIS A 44 -0.35 14.30 -11.17
C HIS A 44 0.25 13.21 -10.28
N ALA A 45 1.50 13.37 -9.89
CA ALA A 45 2.16 12.52 -8.91
C ALA A 45 1.71 12.84 -7.47
N GLY A 46 2.09 11.99 -6.51
CA GLY A 46 1.80 12.10 -5.08
C GLY A 46 0.98 10.93 -4.53
N GLY A 47 0.40 10.09 -5.41
CA GLY A 47 -0.34 8.87 -5.04
C GLY A 47 -1.60 9.12 -4.20
N ALA A 48 -2.06 8.12 -3.45
CA ALA A 48 -3.28 8.15 -2.65
C ALA A 48 -3.38 9.34 -1.65
N PRO A 49 -2.31 9.82 -1.01
CA PRO A 49 -2.40 10.98 -0.12
C PRO A 49 -3.02 12.22 -0.77
N ARG A 50 -2.89 12.42 -2.07
CA ARG A 50 -3.50 13.56 -2.80
C ARG A 50 -5.00 13.70 -2.58
N HIS A 51 -5.68 12.59 -2.33
CA HIS A 51 -7.14 12.53 -2.19
C HIS A 51 -7.60 12.35 -0.74
N THR A 52 -6.66 12.19 0.20
CA THR A 52 -6.94 11.88 1.60
C THR A 52 -6.85 13.14 2.46
N ASN A 53 -7.93 13.92 2.50
CA ASN A 53 -7.95 15.25 3.13
C ASN A 53 -8.22 15.20 4.64
N HIS A 54 -7.39 14.47 5.38
CA HIS A 54 -7.36 14.50 6.85
C HIS A 54 -5.93 14.53 7.37
N LEU A 55 -5.74 14.82 8.66
CA LEU A 55 -4.46 14.78 9.35
C LEU A 55 -3.97 13.35 9.57
N GLY A 56 -2.66 13.16 9.76
CA GLY A 56 -2.02 11.88 10.09
C GLY A 56 -0.87 11.48 9.15
N PHE A 57 -0.52 12.34 8.20
CA PHE A 57 0.58 12.10 7.27
C PHE A 57 1.88 12.73 7.74
N GLY A 58 3.01 12.09 7.42
CA GLY A 58 4.37 12.64 7.62
C GLY A 58 4.92 12.49 9.05
N MET A 59 4.28 11.74 9.92
CA MET A 59 4.73 11.57 11.31
C MET A 59 6.08 10.87 11.41
N ARG A 60 6.31 9.82 10.62
CA ARG A 60 7.51 8.99 10.70
C ARG A 60 8.65 9.49 9.82
N ASP A 61 8.34 9.93 8.61
CA ASP A 61 9.33 10.32 7.61
C ASP A 61 9.69 11.80 7.66
N LEU A 62 8.73 12.70 7.95
CA LEU A 62 8.93 14.15 8.04
C LEU A 62 8.97 14.67 9.48
N ARG A 63 8.68 13.82 10.48
CA ARG A 63 8.56 14.17 11.92
C ARG A 63 7.59 15.32 12.17
N ARG A 64 6.56 15.44 11.36
CA ARG A 64 5.49 16.44 11.50
C ARG A 64 4.16 15.87 11.04
N ILE A 65 3.05 16.39 11.60
CA ILE A 65 1.70 15.99 11.20
C ILE A 65 1.18 16.97 10.15
N THR A 66 0.70 16.43 9.03
CA THR A 66 0.10 17.21 7.95
C THR A 66 -1.09 16.49 7.32
N THR A 67 -1.81 17.15 6.40
CA THR A 67 -2.86 16.50 5.60
C THR A 67 -2.25 15.75 4.42
N GLY A 68 -2.99 14.78 3.88
CA GLY A 68 -2.54 13.99 2.74
C GLY A 68 -2.15 14.84 1.53
N PRO A 69 -3.01 15.80 1.05
CA PRO A 69 -2.66 16.66 -0.07
C PRO A 69 -1.39 17.51 0.15
N ARG A 70 -1.21 18.05 1.35
CA ARG A 70 0.02 18.81 1.69
C ARG A 70 1.25 17.91 1.73
N TYR A 71 1.09 16.69 2.21
CA TYR A 71 2.16 15.69 2.23
C TYR A 71 2.58 15.30 0.81
N ALA A 72 1.62 14.98 -0.06
CA ALA A 72 1.86 14.65 -1.46
C ALA A 72 2.56 15.80 -2.20
N HIS A 73 2.03 17.02 -2.07
CA HIS A 73 2.62 18.23 -2.68
C HIS A 73 4.06 18.45 -2.20
N HIS A 74 4.34 18.25 -0.92
CA HIS A 74 5.69 18.39 -0.37
C HIS A 74 6.68 17.40 -1.02
N LEU A 75 6.30 16.14 -1.19
CA LEU A 75 7.16 15.13 -1.83
C LEU A 75 7.40 15.43 -3.30
N VAL A 76 6.35 15.84 -4.04
CA VAL A 76 6.47 16.22 -5.46
C VAL A 76 7.42 17.41 -5.60
N HIS A 77 7.22 18.48 -4.81
CA HIS A 77 8.07 19.66 -4.83
C HIS A 77 9.54 19.33 -4.49
N LEU A 78 9.78 18.44 -3.54
CA LEU A 78 11.14 17.97 -3.24
C LEU A 78 11.75 17.21 -4.41
N ALA A 79 10.99 16.34 -5.09
CA ALA A 79 11.47 15.59 -6.24
C ALA A 79 11.88 16.56 -7.38
N GLU A 80 11.03 17.56 -7.68
CA GLU A 80 11.32 18.61 -8.68
C GLU A 80 12.58 19.41 -8.31
N ARG A 81 12.72 19.84 -7.06
CA ARG A 81 13.90 20.57 -6.57
C ARG A 81 15.20 19.78 -6.66
N HIS A 82 15.14 18.45 -6.55
CA HIS A 82 16.30 17.58 -6.71
C HIS A 82 16.54 17.17 -8.17
N GLY A 83 15.76 17.70 -9.13
CA GLY A 83 15.93 17.44 -10.57
C GLY A 83 15.52 16.02 -10.97
N VAL A 84 14.48 15.45 -10.33
CA VAL A 84 13.85 14.23 -10.80
C VAL A 84 13.09 14.51 -12.09
N ASP A 85 13.32 13.69 -13.13
CA ASP A 85 12.50 13.71 -14.35
C ASP A 85 11.16 13.02 -14.04
N LEU A 86 10.10 13.83 -13.86
CA LEU A 86 8.78 13.33 -13.47
C LEU A 86 7.85 13.31 -14.68
N ARG A 87 7.58 12.11 -15.22
CA ARG A 87 6.71 11.88 -16.38
C ARG A 87 5.34 11.39 -15.91
N THR A 88 4.35 12.28 -15.93
CA THR A 88 2.95 12.02 -15.58
C THR A 88 2.10 11.73 -16.80
N GLY A 89 0.94 11.06 -16.63
CA GLY A 89 0.08 10.62 -17.74
C GLY A 89 0.74 9.55 -18.61
N VAL A 90 1.72 8.81 -18.06
CA VAL A 90 2.48 7.77 -18.75
C VAL A 90 2.32 6.45 -18.01
N THR A 91 1.89 5.41 -18.72
CA THR A 91 1.69 4.08 -18.15
C THR A 91 2.82 3.15 -18.54
N VAL A 92 3.41 2.47 -17.57
CA VAL A 92 4.32 1.35 -17.81
C VAL A 92 3.49 0.12 -18.18
N THR A 93 3.74 -0.43 -19.37
CA THR A 93 2.97 -1.56 -19.93
C THR A 93 3.74 -2.88 -19.92
N ALA A 94 5.06 -2.81 -19.90
CA ALA A 94 5.95 -3.97 -19.88
C ALA A 94 7.24 -3.66 -19.14
N LEU A 95 7.86 -4.71 -18.61
CA LEU A 95 9.19 -4.69 -18.04
C LEU A 95 9.91 -5.96 -18.48
N ASP A 96 11.08 -5.80 -19.13
CA ASP A 96 11.96 -6.88 -19.55
C ASP A 96 13.38 -6.52 -19.14
N GLY A 97 13.88 -7.13 -18.07
CA GLY A 97 15.14 -6.74 -17.44
C GLY A 97 15.11 -5.25 -17.06
N SER A 98 16.01 -4.49 -17.66
CA SER A 98 16.12 -3.02 -17.49
C SER A 98 15.34 -2.21 -18.53
N THR A 99 14.65 -2.86 -19.46
CA THR A 99 13.84 -2.21 -20.50
C THR A 99 12.40 -2.04 -20.04
N VAL A 100 11.93 -0.81 -20.01
CA VAL A 100 10.59 -0.41 -19.58
C VAL A 100 9.78 0.05 -20.78
N GLY A 101 8.70 -0.67 -21.10
CA GLY A 101 7.74 -0.29 -22.14
C GLY A 101 6.72 0.72 -21.60
N LEU A 102 6.52 1.80 -22.33
CA LEU A 102 5.67 2.93 -21.94
C LEU A 102 4.53 3.12 -22.95
N ALA A 103 3.35 3.45 -22.45
CA ALA A 103 2.25 4.02 -23.24
C ALA A 103 2.09 5.49 -22.85
N THR A 104 2.19 6.37 -23.85
CA THR A 104 2.09 7.82 -23.71
C THR A 104 0.99 8.35 -24.62
N ALA A 105 0.61 9.61 -24.48
CA ALA A 105 -0.33 10.28 -25.37
C ALA A 105 0.16 10.34 -26.85
N LYS A 106 1.48 10.14 -27.07
CA LYS A 106 2.11 10.15 -28.41
C LYS A 106 2.32 8.75 -28.99
N GLY A 107 1.97 7.70 -28.26
CA GLY A 107 2.16 6.31 -28.66
C GLY A 107 3.02 5.51 -27.68
N HIS A 108 3.59 4.41 -28.18
CA HIS A 108 4.44 3.53 -27.38
C HIS A 108 5.91 3.99 -27.46
N GLU A 109 6.58 3.96 -26.32
CA GLU A 109 8.00 4.26 -26.16
C GLU A 109 8.68 3.15 -25.37
N GLN A 110 10.00 3.06 -25.48
CA GLN A 110 10.83 2.21 -24.61
C GLN A 110 11.88 3.07 -23.93
N LEU A 111 12.14 2.75 -22.66
CA LEU A 111 13.17 3.40 -21.85
C LEU A 111 14.06 2.31 -21.24
N VAL A 112 15.37 2.43 -21.44
CA VAL A 112 16.35 1.52 -20.84
C VAL A 112 17.01 2.22 -19.66
N ALA A 113 17.16 1.53 -18.54
CA ALA A 113 17.76 2.06 -17.32
C ALA A 113 18.81 1.08 -16.75
N GLY A 114 19.71 1.55 -15.88
CA GLY A 114 20.61 0.68 -15.13
C GLY A 114 19.90 -0.13 -14.05
N ALA A 115 18.83 0.43 -13.46
CA ALA A 115 17.97 -0.23 -12.49
C ALA A 115 16.51 0.24 -12.60
N VAL A 116 15.59 -0.61 -12.15
CA VAL A 116 14.14 -0.31 -12.08
C VAL A 116 13.65 -0.49 -10.65
N VAL A 117 12.89 0.49 -10.13
CA VAL A 117 12.26 0.44 -8.81
C VAL A 117 10.74 0.42 -8.99
N LEU A 118 10.10 -0.68 -8.66
CA LEU A 118 8.65 -0.84 -8.69
C LEU A 118 8.02 -0.28 -7.41
N ALA A 119 7.21 0.76 -7.56
CA ALA A 119 6.52 1.47 -6.48
C ALA A 119 5.03 1.70 -6.82
N THR A 120 4.41 0.72 -7.48
CA THR A 120 3.06 0.79 -8.05
C THR A 120 1.96 0.86 -7.01
N GLY A 121 2.26 0.50 -5.75
CA GLY A 121 1.35 0.64 -4.62
C GLY A 121 0.30 -0.46 -4.54
N VAL A 122 -0.90 -0.10 -4.09
CA VAL A 122 -1.97 -1.02 -3.73
C VAL A 122 -3.32 -0.42 -4.11
N ARG A 123 -4.30 -1.27 -4.41
CA ARG A 123 -5.71 -0.91 -4.59
C ARG A 123 -6.61 -1.68 -3.65
N GLU A 124 -7.78 -1.14 -3.36
CA GLU A 124 -8.79 -1.81 -2.57
C GLU A 124 -9.51 -2.86 -3.41
N ARG A 125 -9.86 -3.98 -2.78
CA ARG A 125 -10.67 -5.04 -3.40
C ARG A 125 -12.09 -4.52 -3.62
N PRO A 126 -12.60 -4.48 -4.87
CA PRO A 126 -13.97 -4.04 -5.14
C PRO A 126 -14.98 -5.11 -4.73
N ARG A 127 -16.27 -4.73 -4.64
CA ARG A 127 -17.37 -5.64 -4.30
C ARG A 127 -17.36 -6.94 -5.10
N SER A 128 -17.13 -6.86 -6.41
CA SER A 128 -17.11 -8.03 -7.29
C SER A 128 -16.09 -9.08 -6.88
N ALA A 129 -14.91 -8.64 -6.42
CA ALA A 129 -13.85 -9.52 -5.95
C ALA A 129 -14.04 -9.98 -4.49
N ARG A 130 -14.96 -9.34 -3.73
CA ARG A 130 -15.37 -9.78 -2.38
C ARG A 130 -16.53 -10.77 -2.42
N LEU A 131 -17.12 -11.01 -3.61
CA LEU A 131 -18.23 -11.94 -3.83
C LEU A 131 -19.48 -11.63 -2.97
N VAL A 132 -19.73 -10.35 -2.66
CA VAL A 132 -20.88 -9.93 -1.87
C VAL A 132 -22.17 -10.07 -2.70
N PRO A 133 -23.16 -10.88 -2.25
CA PRO A 133 -24.40 -11.17 -2.97
C PRO A 133 -25.34 -9.97 -3.11
N GLY A 134 -26.48 -10.23 -3.73
CA GLY A 134 -27.59 -9.27 -3.92
C GLY A 134 -27.53 -8.56 -5.26
N ASP A 135 -28.33 -7.50 -5.40
CA ASP A 135 -28.50 -6.70 -6.61
C ASP A 135 -27.21 -5.97 -7.02
N ARG A 136 -27.22 -5.38 -8.22
CA ARG A 136 -26.05 -4.63 -8.76
C ARG A 136 -26.38 -3.14 -9.00
N PRO A 137 -26.96 -2.44 -8.02
CA PRO A 137 -27.32 -1.03 -8.17
C PRO A 137 -26.08 -0.12 -8.17
N ALA A 138 -26.23 1.12 -8.62
CA ALA A 138 -25.27 2.19 -8.35
C ALA A 138 -25.20 2.50 -6.85
N GLY A 139 -24.11 3.16 -6.40
CA GLY A 139 -23.92 3.54 -5.00
C GLY A 139 -23.00 2.63 -4.19
N VAL A 140 -22.28 1.73 -4.85
CA VAL A 140 -21.29 0.85 -4.19
C VAL A 140 -19.88 1.28 -4.58
N TYR A 141 -19.08 1.64 -3.59
CA TYR A 141 -17.75 2.23 -3.77
C TYR A 141 -16.69 1.57 -2.89
N THR A 142 -15.43 1.85 -3.19
CA THR A 142 -14.29 1.71 -2.26
C THR A 142 -13.96 3.05 -1.64
N THR A 143 -13.14 3.06 -0.57
CA THR A 143 -12.71 4.32 0.09
C THR A 143 -11.99 5.23 -0.87
N GLY A 144 -11.06 4.69 -1.67
CA GLY A 144 -10.29 5.48 -2.63
C GLY A 144 -11.17 6.16 -3.68
N GLN A 145 -12.24 5.50 -4.13
CA GLN A 145 -13.23 6.12 -5.04
C GLN A 145 -13.95 7.28 -4.37
N VAL A 146 -14.45 7.08 -3.13
CA VAL A 146 -15.13 8.16 -2.37
C VAL A 146 -14.20 9.36 -2.17
N GLN A 147 -12.94 9.11 -1.79
CA GLN A 147 -11.95 10.17 -1.61
C GLN A 147 -11.64 10.91 -2.91
N GLN A 148 -11.57 10.21 -4.04
CA GLN A 148 -11.36 10.84 -5.34
C GLN A 148 -12.55 11.69 -5.78
N PHE A 149 -13.79 11.20 -5.62
CA PHE A 149 -15.00 11.97 -5.91
C PHE A 149 -15.04 13.26 -5.08
N ALA A 150 -14.80 13.17 -3.78
CA ALA A 150 -14.77 14.33 -2.91
C ALA A 150 -13.64 15.32 -3.26
N ALA A 151 -12.41 14.82 -3.44
CA ALA A 151 -11.23 15.66 -3.62
C ALA A 151 -11.12 16.29 -5.02
N ARG A 152 -11.52 15.53 -6.08
CA ARG A 152 -11.38 16.00 -7.47
C ARG A 152 -12.61 16.75 -7.99
N HIS A 153 -13.79 16.37 -7.52
CA HIS A 153 -15.05 16.85 -8.09
C HIS A 153 -15.93 17.59 -7.09
N GLY A 154 -15.55 17.63 -5.80
CA GLY A 154 -16.37 18.22 -4.74
C GLY A 154 -17.75 17.54 -4.61
N GLN A 155 -17.85 16.28 -5.07
CA GLN A 155 -19.12 15.57 -5.16
C GLN A 155 -19.32 14.63 -3.96
N SER A 156 -20.54 14.63 -3.42
CA SER A 156 -21.01 13.57 -2.54
C SER A 156 -21.34 12.32 -3.35
N VAL A 157 -21.05 11.16 -2.80
CA VAL A 157 -21.38 9.85 -3.41
C VAL A 157 -22.81 9.40 -3.09
N GLY A 158 -23.52 10.09 -2.17
CA GLY A 158 -24.87 9.82 -1.75
C GLY A 158 -25.22 10.59 -0.50
N MET A 159 -26.38 10.28 0.10
CA MET A 159 -26.92 10.96 1.29
C MET A 159 -26.72 10.15 2.57
N ARG A 160 -26.75 8.81 2.48
CA ARG A 160 -26.70 7.92 3.63
C ARG A 160 -25.90 6.67 3.34
N ALA A 161 -24.74 6.51 3.98
CA ALA A 161 -23.77 5.45 3.70
C ALA A 161 -23.72 4.38 4.81
N VAL A 162 -23.41 3.14 4.40
CA VAL A 162 -22.89 2.08 5.28
C VAL A 162 -21.44 1.85 4.91
N VAL A 163 -20.54 1.88 5.91
CA VAL A 163 -19.11 1.60 5.76
C VAL A 163 -18.85 0.16 6.19
N VAL A 164 -18.28 -0.64 5.27
CA VAL A 164 -17.97 -2.05 5.51
C VAL A 164 -16.47 -2.18 5.82
N GLY A 165 -16.17 -2.34 7.09
CA GLY A 165 -14.84 -2.38 7.69
C GLY A 165 -14.80 -1.61 9.01
N ALA A 166 -13.76 -1.86 9.82
CA ALA A 166 -13.49 -1.15 11.07
C ALA A 166 -11.98 -1.02 11.34
N GLU A 167 -11.17 -1.03 10.29
CA GLU A 167 -9.73 -0.74 10.31
C GLU A 167 -9.48 0.77 10.14
N HIS A 168 -8.22 1.16 10.12
CA HIS A 168 -7.83 2.57 10.09
C HIS A 168 -8.46 3.37 8.92
N VAL A 169 -8.51 2.75 7.73
CA VAL A 169 -9.05 3.39 6.52
C VAL A 169 -10.56 3.55 6.57
N SER A 170 -11.28 2.68 7.29
CA SER A 170 -12.73 2.82 7.50
C SER A 170 -13.08 4.13 8.20
N PHE A 171 -12.29 4.53 9.19
CA PHE A 171 -12.47 5.82 9.87
C PHE A 171 -12.11 7.01 8.98
N SER A 172 -11.15 6.84 8.07
CA SER A 172 -10.86 7.83 7.02
C SER A 172 -12.04 7.98 6.05
N ALA A 173 -12.70 6.87 5.68
CA ALA A 173 -13.91 6.90 4.86
C ALA A 173 -15.06 7.66 5.56
N VAL A 174 -15.29 7.41 6.86
CA VAL A 174 -16.28 8.16 7.66
C VAL A 174 -16.01 9.65 7.62
N LEU A 175 -14.75 10.08 7.83
CA LEU A 175 -14.39 11.49 7.78
C LEU A 175 -14.66 12.10 6.39
N THR A 176 -14.33 11.40 5.32
CA THR A 176 -14.53 11.87 3.95
C THR A 176 -16.02 11.99 3.64
N LEU A 177 -16.83 10.98 3.96
CA LEU A 177 -18.28 10.96 3.75
C LEU A 177 -18.96 12.12 4.47
N THR A 178 -18.69 12.29 5.76
CA THR A 178 -19.27 13.36 6.58
C THR A 178 -18.88 14.76 6.09
N HIS A 179 -17.63 14.96 5.69
CA HIS A 179 -17.19 16.25 5.11
C HIS A 179 -17.83 16.54 3.75
N SER A 180 -18.23 15.50 3.01
CA SER A 180 -18.93 15.64 1.73
C SER A 180 -20.46 15.71 1.88
N GLY A 181 -20.98 15.80 3.11
CA GLY A 181 -22.41 15.90 3.37
C GLY A 181 -23.17 14.58 3.33
N CYS A 182 -22.49 13.44 3.33
CA CYS A 182 -23.10 12.10 3.40
C CYS A 182 -23.14 11.62 4.86
N ASP A 183 -24.33 11.33 5.37
CA ASP A 183 -24.52 10.73 6.69
C ASP A 183 -24.03 9.28 6.70
N VAL A 184 -23.39 8.84 7.79
CA VAL A 184 -22.94 7.45 7.95
C VAL A 184 -23.87 6.72 8.90
N ALA A 185 -24.77 5.90 8.34
CA ALA A 185 -25.76 5.13 9.06
C ALA A 185 -25.15 4.09 10.01
N ALA A 186 -24.08 3.42 9.58
CA ALA A 186 -23.37 2.42 10.37
C ALA A 186 -21.98 2.10 9.78
N MET A 187 -21.12 1.58 10.65
CA MET A 187 -19.95 0.76 10.28
C MET A 187 -20.25 -0.69 10.61
N VAL A 188 -19.78 -1.62 9.78
CA VAL A 188 -20.01 -3.06 9.90
C VAL A 188 -18.68 -3.81 9.78
N THR A 189 -18.43 -4.79 10.66
CA THR A 189 -17.24 -5.63 10.58
C THR A 189 -17.51 -7.06 11.05
N PRO A 190 -16.96 -8.10 10.37
CA PRO A 190 -17.09 -9.48 10.82
C PRO A 190 -16.30 -9.77 12.10
N PHE A 191 -15.35 -8.93 12.46
CA PHE A 191 -14.56 -9.10 13.67
C PHE A 191 -15.31 -8.68 14.93
N SER A 192 -14.96 -9.26 16.08
CA SER A 192 -15.57 -8.97 17.38
C SER A 192 -15.29 -7.56 17.93
N GLN A 193 -14.35 -6.83 17.33
CA GLN A 193 -13.99 -5.45 17.68
C GLN A 193 -13.36 -4.71 16.49
N HIS A 194 -13.20 -3.39 16.62
CA HIS A 194 -12.46 -2.60 15.63
C HIS A 194 -10.97 -2.95 15.58
N GLN A 195 -10.33 -2.74 14.42
CA GLN A 195 -8.90 -2.98 14.19
C GLN A 195 -8.07 -1.68 14.13
N SER A 196 -8.67 -0.54 14.45
CA SER A 196 -8.01 0.77 14.44
C SER A 196 -7.45 1.16 15.81
N HIS A 197 -6.74 2.29 15.87
CA HIS A 197 -6.22 2.85 17.12
C HIS A 197 -7.37 3.45 17.94
N GLY A 198 -7.42 3.12 19.24
CA GLY A 198 -8.52 3.52 20.13
C GLY A 198 -8.77 5.03 20.18
N ALA A 199 -7.72 5.88 20.08
CA ALA A 199 -7.88 7.32 20.02
C ALA A 199 -8.66 7.80 18.78
N LEU A 200 -8.36 7.25 17.60
CA LEU A 200 -9.08 7.59 16.36
C LEU A 200 -10.54 7.14 16.42
N VAL A 201 -10.77 5.93 16.92
CA VAL A 201 -12.11 5.38 17.13
C VAL A 201 -12.92 6.27 18.08
N ALA A 202 -12.34 6.62 19.24
CA ALA A 202 -13.02 7.46 20.22
C ALA A 202 -13.38 8.84 19.68
N VAL A 203 -12.47 9.49 18.94
CA VAL A 203 -12.74 10.80 18.32
C VAL A 203 -13.84 10.68 17.28
N THR A 204 -13.77 9.70 16.38
CA THR A 204 -14.77 9.52 15.32
C THR A 204 -16.14 9.14 15.88
N ALA A 205 -16.18 8.18 16.82
CA ALA A 205 -17.42 7.76 17.46
C ALA A 205 -18.10 8.91 18.24
N ARG A 206 -17.33 9.72 19.00
CA ARG A 206 -17.87 10.86 19.75
C ARG A 206 -18.36 11.99 18.85
N ARG A 207 -17.59 12.31 17.80
CA ARG A 207 -17.89 13.44 16.91
C ARG A 207 -19.02 13.15 15.95
N HIS A 208 -19.06 11.94 15.38
CA HIS A 208 -19.99 11.60 14.30
C HIS A 208 -21.08 10.62 14.73
N ARG A 209 -21.03 10.09 15.97
CA ARG A 209 -22.04 9.17 16.55
C ARG A 209 -22.40 7.99 15.65
N VAL A 210 -21.43 7.50 14.86
CA VAL A 210 -21.64 6.39 13.94
C VAL A 210 -21.66 5.07 14.71
N PRO A 211 -22.77 4.30 14.67
CA PRO A 211 -22.82 2.99 15.30
C PRO A 211 -21.86 2.00 14.60
N LEU A 212 -21.15 1.22 15.41
CA LEU A 212 -20.28 0.13 14.94
C LEU A 212 -20.94 -1.22 15.29
N HIS A 213 -21.28 -1.98 14.26
CA HIS A 213 -21.78 -3.35 14.38
C HIS A 213 -20.62 -4.33 14.17
N THR A 214 -20.29 -5.06 15.21
CA THR A 214 -19.20 -6.07 15.23
C THR A 214 -19.75 -7.49 15.18
N GLY A 215 -18.94 -8.45 14.70
CA GLY A 215 -19.34 -9.85 14.56
C GLY A 215 -20.39 -10.09 13.47
N VAL A 216 -20.56 -9.16 12.56
CA VAL A 216 -21.53 -9.24 11.45
C VAL A 216 -20.93 -8.73 10.15
N ASP A 217 -21.38 -9.28 9.04
CA ASP A 217 -20.93 -8.90 7.70
C ASP A 217 -22.14 -8.60 6.81
N ILE A 218 -21.90 -8.14 5.59
CA ILE A 218 -22.95 -7.93 4.58
C ILE A 218 -23.35 -9.28 3.99
N ALA A 219 -24.61 -9.66 4.18
CA ALA A 219 -25.20 -10.83 3.54
C ALA A 219 -25.62 -10.52 2.10
N GLU A 220 -26.24 -9.34 1.87
CA GLU A 220 -26.60 -8.90 0.54
C GLU A 220 -26.78 -7.37 0.46
N ILE A 221 -26.66 -6.85 -0.77
CA ILE A 221 -26.99 -5.47 -1.11
C ILE A 221 -28.30 -5.49 -1.90
N VAL A 222 -29.26 -4.66 -1.48
CA VAL A 222 -30.59 -4.55 -2.07
C VAL A 222 -30.75 -3.18 -2.73
N GLY A 223 -31.33 -3.16 -3.93
CA GLY A 223 -31.67 -1.95 -4.66
C GLY A 223 -31.79 -2.19 -6.15
N HIS A 224 -32.55 -1.36 -6.84
CA HIS A 224 -32.74 -1.44 -8.29
C HIS A 224 -31.73 -0.52 -9.02
N ASP A 225 -32.06 0.75 -9.19
CA ASP A 225 -31.18 1.71 -9.86
C ASP A 225 -30.02 2.16 -8.94
N ARG A 226 -30.31 2.29 -7.66
CA ARG A 226 -29.38 2.65 -6.62
C ARG A 226 -29.55 1.75 -5.39
N VAL A 227 -28.54 1.68 -4.55
CA VAL A 227 -28.63 0.99 -3.26
C VAL A 227 -29.79 1.57 -2.46
N GLU A 228 -30.63 0.71 -1.89
CA GLU A 228 -31.74 1.05 -1.00
C GLU A 228 -31.48 0.57 0.43
N ALA A 229 -30.76 -0.54 0.56
CA ALA A 229 -30.39 -1.09 1.85
C ALA A 229 -29.27 -2.12 1.74
N VAL A 230 -28.66 -2.43 2.88
CA VAL A 230 -27.87 -3.65 3.09
C VAL A 230 -28.58 -4.56 4.10
N VAL A 231 -28.47 -5.86 3.88
CA VAL A 231 -28.89 -6.89 4.84
C VAL A 231 -27.63 -7.49 5.46
N LEU A 232 -27.59 -7.55 6.78
CA LEU A 232 -26.47 -8.13 7.53
C LEU A 232 -26.66 -9.64 7.74
N THR A 233 -25.59 -10.34 8.07
CA THR A 233 -25.60 -11.79 8.32
C THR A 233 -26.47 -12.21 9.51
N ASP A 234 -26.83 -11.28 10.40
CA ASP A 234 -27.78 -11.51 11.50
C ASP A 234 -29.23 -11.15 11.16
N GLY A 235 -29.52 -10.84 9.90
CA GLY A 235 -30.85 -10.52 9.38
C GLY A 235 -31.25 -9.06 9.52
N ARG A 236 -30.49 -8.21 10.19
CA ARG A 236 -30.79 -6.76 10.26
C ARG A 236 -30.69 -6.11 8.90
N ARG A 237 -31.65 -5.22 8.61
CA ARG A 237 -31.67 -4.40 7.39
C ARG A 237 -31.32 -2.96 7.75
N ILE A 238 -30.37 -2.35 7.05
CA ILE A 238 -29.98 -0.94 7.22
C ILE A 238 -30.26 -0.21 5.92
N ALA A 239 -31.20 0.76 5.98
CA ALA A 239 -31.51 1.61 4.84
C ALA A 239 -30.33 2.56 4.56
N CYS A 240 -29.87 2.58 3.31
CA CYS A 240 -28.79 3.43 2.84
C CYS A 240 -28.85 3.55 1.31
N ASP A 241 -28.30 4.61 0.75
CA ASP A 241 -28.16 4.79 -0.69
C ASP A 241 -26.71 4.58 -1.17
N THR A 242 -25.81 4.31 -0.23
CA THR A 242 -24.37 4.19 -0.48
C THR A 242 -23.74 3.10 0.39
N VAL A 243 -22.91 2.27 -0.21
CA VAL A 243 -22.08 1.27 0.49
C VAL A 243 -20.61 1.53 0.17
N VAL A 244 -19.77 1.64 1.19
CA VAL A 244 -18.34 1.87 1.04
C VAL A 244 -17.58 0.69 1.63
N PHE A 245 -16.95 -0.10 0.76
CA PHE A 245 -16.03 -1.16 1.18
C PHE A 245 -14.66 -0.58 1.49
N THR A 246 -14.10 -0.98 2.61
CA THR A 246 -12.78 -0.55 3.08
C THR A 246 -11.87 -1.75 3.33
N GLY A 247 -10.56 -1.52 3.45
CA GLY A 247 -9.61 -2.59 3.67
C GLY A 247 -9.53 -3.62 2.53
N ASP A 248 -9.00 -4.81 2.84
CA ASP A 248 -8.80 -5.92 1.90
C ASP A 248 -8.06 -5.48 0.63
N TRP A 249 -6.77 -5.26 0.81
CA TRP A 249 -5.90 -4.63 -0.17
C TRP A 249 -5.33 -5.65 -1.15
N ILE A 250 -5.23 -5.24 -2.41
CA ILE A 250 -4.57 -5.99 -3.49
C ILE A 250 -3.37 -5.16 -3.94
N PRO A 251 -2.12 -5.66 -3.82
CA PRO A 251 -0.97 -5.02 -4.44
C PRO A 251 -1.20 -4.78 -5.93
N ASP A 252 -0.76 -3.64 -6.45
CA ASP A 252 -0.85 -3.33 -7.89
C ASP A 252 0.31 -4.04 -8.63
N HIS A 253 0.24 -5.37 -8.62
CA HIS A 253 1.32 -6.31 -8.94
C HIS A 253 1.31 -6.82 -10.38
N GLU A 254 0.38 -6.40 -11.22
CA GLU A 254 0.19 -6.95 -12.56
C GLU A 254 1.46 -6.83 -13.41
N LEU A 255 2.16 -5.69 -13.32
CA LEU A 255 3.43 -5.49 -14.01
C LEU A 255 4.48 -6.49 -13.52
N ALA A 256 4.70 -6.59 -12.22
CA ALA A 256 5.68 -7.51 -11.62
C ALA A 256 5.42 -8.97 -12.01
N ARG A 257 4.15 -9.41 -11.89
CA ARG A 257 3.74 -10.78 -12.23
C ARG A 257 3.93 -11.09 -13.72
N ARG A 258 3.56 -10.16 -14.61
CA ARG A 258 3.72 -10.33 -16.07
C ARG A 258 5.17 -10.35 -16.50
N SER A 259 6.05 -9.71 -15.74
CA SER A 259 7.50 -9.70 -15.97
C SER A 259 8.22 -10.91 -15.37
N GLY A 260 7.48 -11.90 -14.83
CA GLY A 260 8.07 -13.12 -14.28
C GLY A 260 8.74 -12.96 -12.91
N ILE A 261 8.51 -11.84 -12.21
CA ILE A 261 9.05 -11.63 -10.86
C ILE A 261 8.39 -12.61 -9.89
N ALA A 262 9.19 -13.27 -9.07
CA ALA A 262 8.71 -14.21 -8.05
C ALA A 262 7.76 -13.50 -7.07
N MET A 263 6.64 -14.17 -6.76
CA MET A 263 5.56 -13.60 -5.95
C MET A 263 5.42 -14.31 -4.62
N LEU A 264 5.24 -13.57 -3.54
CA LEU A 264 4.78 -14.08 -2.25
C LEU A 264 3.27 -14.33 -2.33
N ALA A 265 2.88 -15.59 -2.55
CA ALA A 265 1.49 -15.95 -2.83
C ALA A 265 0.50 -15.51 -1.72
N THR A 266 0.92 -15.59 -0.45
CA THR A 266 0.10 -15.23 0.71
C THR A 266 -0.25 -13.73 0.80
N ALA A 267 0.61 -12.85 0.27
CA ALA A 267 0.39 -11.41 0.20
C ALA A 267 -0.06 -10.94 -1.19
N GLY A 268 0.14 -11.75 -2.24
CA GLY A 268 -0.03 -11.34 -3.63
C GLY A 268 0.95 -10.24 -4.05
N ALA A 269 2.12 -10.19 -3.41
CA ALA A 269 3.14 -9.16 -3.56
C ALA A 269 4.41 -9.73 -4.18
N PRO A 270 5.29 -8.93 -4.80
CA PRO A 270 6.63 -9.39 -5.15
C PRO A 270 7.39 -9.91 -3.93
N LEU A 271 8.09 -11.02 -4.10
CA LEU A 271 9.03 -11.52 -3.11
C LEU A 271 10.25 -10.62 -3.11
N VAL A 272 10.64 -10.13 -1.93
CA VAL A 272 11.82 -9.27 -1.75
C VAL A 272 12.67 -9.74 -0.57
N ASP A 273 13.97 -9.44 -0.65
CA ASP A 273 14.89 -9.60 0.47
C ASP A 273 14.93 -8.37 1.39
N ALA A 274 15.82 -8.38 2.36
CA ALA A 274 16.00 -7.30 3.34
C ALA A 274 16.55 -5.97 2.73
N ALA A 275 17.08 -6.01 1.51
CA ALA A 275 17.55 -4.85 0.76
C ALA A 275 16.55 -4.43 -0.35
N LEU A 276 15.38 -5.10 -0.40
CA LEU A 276 14.28 -4.86 -1.33
C LEU A 276 14.60 -5.24 -2.80
N HIS A 277 15.58 -6.12 -3.01
CA HIS A 277 15.79 -6.78 -4.28
C HIS A 277 14.62 -7.70 -4.59
N THR A 278 14.26 -7.86 -5.87
CA THR A 278 13.36 -8.91 -6.34
C THR A 278 14.15 -10.10 -6.88
N GLY A 279 13.49 -11.18 -7.31
CA GLY A 279 14.15 -12.28 -8.01
C GLY A 279 14.68 -11.93 -9.40
N GLN A 280 14.47 -10.72 -9.90
CA GLN A 280 14.96 -10.24 -11.19
C GLN A 280 16.09 -9.23 -11.00
N ARG A 281 17.26 -9.52 -11.55
CA ARG A 281 18.46 -8.67 -11.43
C ARG A 281 18.18 -7.24 -11.90
N GLY A 282 18.60 -6.26 -11.10
CA GLY A 282 18.41 -4.83 -11.37
C GLY A 282 16.99 -4.32 -11.12
N VAL A 283 16.07 -5.16 -10.61
CA VAL A 283 14.69 -4.77 -10.31
C VAL A 283 14.42 -4.85 -8.81
N PHE A 284 14.00 -3.73 -8.23
CA PHE A 284 13.63 -3.57 -6.83
C PHE A 284 12.13 -3.37 -6.69
N ALA A 285 11.54 -3.71 -5.54
CA ALA A 285 10.15 -3.42 -5.24
C ALA A 285 10.00 -2.84 -3.84
N ILE A 286 9.16 -1.79 -3.70
CA ILE A 286 9.04 -1.01 -2.47
C ILE A 286 7.59 -0.59 -2.17
N GLY A 287 7.36 -0.22 -0.92
CA GLY A 287 6.11 0.36 -0.47
C GLY A 287 4.95 -0.63 -0.48
N ASN A 288 3.74 -0.12 -0.64
CA ASN A 288 2.52 -0.94 -0.57
C ASN A 288 2.38 -1.99 -1.67
N LEU A 289 3.22 -1.99 -2.68
CA LEU A 289 3.37 -3.12 -3.60
C LEU A 289 3.87 -4.37 -2.87
N VAL A 290 4.76 -4.20 -1.89
CA VAL A 290 5.42 -5.30 -1.14
C VAL A 290 4.66 -5.64 0.14
N HIS A 291 4.19 -4.65 0.88
CA HIS A 291 3.51 -4.82 2.16
C HIS A 291 2.15 -4.09 2.16
N PRO A 292 1.12 -4.69 1.59
CA PRO A 292 -0.15 -4.01 1.36
C PRO A 292 -0.75 -3.46 2.64
N ALA A 293 -1.11 -2.18 2.53
CA ALA A 293 -1.76 -1.28 3.47
C ALA A 293 -0.93 -0.81 4.67
N GLU A 294 0.30 -0.43 4.41
CA GLU A 294 1.03 0.45 5.33
C GLU A 294 0.72 1.94 5.10
N ALA A 295 0.98 2.75 6.13
CA ALA A 295 0.82 4.19 6.04
C ALA A 295 1.80 4.82 5.03
N ALA A 296 1.41 5.94 4.42
CA ALA A 296 2.19 6.61 3.38
C ALA A 296 3.62 6.98 3.82
N ASP A 297 3.79 7.39 5.07
CA ASP A 297 5.09 7.73 5.66
C ASP A 297 5.98 6.49 5.91
N VAL A 298 5.39 5.30 6.14
CA VAL A 298 6.12 4.02 6.18
C VAL A 298 6.61 3.66 4.77
N CYS A 299 5.75 3.77 3.77
CA CYS A 299 6.13 3.55 2.37
C CYS A 299 7.25 4.49 1.91
N ALA A 300 7.24 5.76 2.36
CA ALA A 300 8.30 6.72 2.06
C ALA A 300 9.66 6.31 2.65
N LEU A 301 9.67 5.65 3.81
CA LEU A 301 10.90 5.11 4.40
C LEU A 301 11.52 4.00 3.55
N ASP A 302 10.72 3.12 2.95
CA ASP A 302 11.24 2.11 2.01
C ASP A 302 11.96 2.76 0.84
N GLY A 303 11.37 3.83 0.29
CA GLY A 303 12.00 4.59 -0.78
C GLY A 303 13.38 5.15 -0.41
N ARG A 304 13.59 5.52 0.86
CA ARG A 304 14.91 5.97 1.33
C ARG A 304 15.88 4.82 1.52
N VAL A 305 15.39 3.68 2.00
CA VAL A 305 16.23 2.52 2.35
C VAL A 305 16.66 1.73 1.12
N VAL A 306 15.89 1.74 0.03
CA VAL A 306 16.28 1.04 -1.21
C VAL A 306 17.48 1.68 -1.92
N ALA A 307 17.73 2.98 -1.71
CA ALA A 307 18.71 3.73 -2.46
C ALA A 307 20.17 3.18 -2.35
N PRO A 308 20.68 2.78 -1.17
CA PRO A 308 21.99 2.10 -1.08
C PRO A 308 22.08 0.84 -1.95
N ALA A 309 21.09 -0.05 -1.88
CA ALA A 309 21.09 -1.29 -2.66
C ALA A 309 21.04 -1.02 -4.18
N VAL A 310 20.30 0.00 -4.60
CA VAL A 310 20.29 0.43 -6.01
C VAL A 310 21.68 0.95 -6.43
N LEU A 311 22.38 1.72 -5.58
CA LEU A 311 23.74 2.21 -5.87
C LEU A 311 24.76 1.08 -5.93
N ASP A 312 24.67 0.14 -4.99
CA ASP A 312 25.53 -1.04 -4.97
C ASP A 312 25.37 -1.84 -6.28
N TRP A 313 24.13 -2.08 -6.70
CA TRP A 313 23.83 -2.70 -7.98
C TRP A 313 24.41 -1.93 -9.18
N LEU A 314 24.20 -0.62 -9.26
CA LEU A 314 24.71 0.20 -10.36
C LEU A 314 26.25 0.18 -10.45
N THR A 315 26.93 -0.04 -9.32
CA THR A 315 28.40 -0.03 -9.22
C THR A 315 28.99 -1.41 -9.42
N THR A 316 28.45 -2.43 -8.75
CA THR A 316 29.05 -3.77 -8.66
C THR A 316 28.41 -4.79 -9.60
N GLN A 317 27.15 -4.57 -10.00
CA GLN A 317 26.31 -5.54 -10.71
C GLN A 317 26.13 -6.87 -9.93
N GLU A 318 26.40 -6.86 -8.61
CA GLU A 318 26.15 -7.99 -7.73
C GLU A 318 24.66 -8.09 -7.39
N TRP A 319 24.15 -9.32 -7.29
CA TRP A 319 22.76 -9.61 -6.99
C TRP A 319 22.64 -10.87 -6.16
N PRO A 320 21.69 -10.96 -5.22
CA PRO A 320 21.47 -12.20 -4.46
C PRO A 320 21.18 -13.40 -5.37
N ASP A 321 21.84 -14.53 -5.09
CA ASP A 321 21.67 -15.74 -5.89
C ASP A 321 20.30 -16.38 -5.69
N GLU A 322 19.74 -16.29 -4.49
CA GLU A 322 18.47 -16.91 -4.12
C GLU A 322 17.61 -15.98 -3.26
N MET A 323 16.31 -16.03 -3.52
CA MET A 323 15.29 -15.27 -2.79
C MET A 323 14.38 -16.25 -2.07
N LEU A 324 14.45 -16.31 -0.74
CA LEU A 324 13.58 -17.17 0.06
C LEU A 324 12.47 -16.38 0.75
N PRO A 325 11.23 -16.89 0.70
CA PRO A 325 10.13 -16.26 1.43
C PRO A 325 10.29 -16.51 2.94
N ILE A 326 9.78 -15.56 3.73
CA ILE A 326 9.58 -15.80 5.17
C ILE A 326 8.40 -16.78 5.30
N GLU A 327 8.66 -17.97 5.83
CA GLU A 327 7.63 -18.94 6.10
C GLU A 327 6.69 -18.46 7.20
N VAL A 328 5.40 -18.67 7.04
CA VAL A 328 4.40 -18.29 8.03
C VAL A 328 3.48 -19.46 8.36
N ALA A 329 3.14 -19.58 9.63
CA ALA A 329 2.14 -20.53 10.11
C ALA A 329 0.88 -19.80 10.57
N SER A 330 -0.31 -20.37 10.29
CA SER A 330 -1.57 -19.82 10.83
C SER A 330 -1.46 -19.59 12.33
N PRO A 331 -1.92 -18.44 12.84
CA PRO A 331 -2.77 -17.44 12.20
C PRO A 331 -2.01 -16.26 11.54
N VAL A 332 -0.72 -16.39 11.27
CA VAL A 332 0.02 -15.38 10.50
C VAL A 332 -0.34 -15.55 9.02
N ARG A 333 -0.92 -14.50 8.43
CA ARG A 333 -1.38 -14.50 7.05
C ARG A 333 -0.23 -14.37 6.05
N TRP A 334 0.67 -13.41 6.31
CA TRP A 334 1.85 -13.16 5.51
C TRP A 334 2.90 -12.39 6.32
N ALA A 335 4.13 -12.48 5.88
CA ALA A 335 5.25 -11.67 6.38
C ALA A 335 6.18 -11.31 5.20
N THR A 336 6.76 -10.12 5.25
CA THR A 336 7.69 -9.64 4.23
C THR A 336 8.69 -8.65 4.80
N HIS A 337 9.80 -8.44 4.12
CA HIS A 337 10.77 -7.41 4.46
C HIS A 337 10.26 -6.00 4.12
N HIS A 338 10.72 -5.01 4.86
CA HIS A 338 10.55 -3.58 4.60
C HIS A 338 11.68 -2.77 5.25
N ALA A 339 11.67 -1.45 5.08
CA ALA A 339 12.73 -0.55 5.55
C ALA A 339 13.18 -0.76 7.00
N GLN A 340 12.26 -1.04 7.92
CA GLN A 340 12.57 -1.14 9.35
C GLN A 340 12.82 -2.57 9.85
N GLY A 341 12.66 -3.58 8.97
CA GLY A 341 12.82 -4.99 9.33
C GLY A 341 11.80 -5.90 8.65
N ILE A 342 10.96 -6.60 9.41
CA ILE A 342 9.92 -7.49 8.89
C ILE A 342 8.56 -6.94 9.32
N THR A 343 7.62 -6.84 8.39
CA THR A 343 6.22 -6.57 8.68
C THR A 343 5.36 -7.79 8.38
N LEU A 344 4.31 -7.98 9.17
CA LEU A 344 3.40 -9.12 9.03
C LEU A 344 1.96 -8.75 9.38
N ARG A 345 1.03 -9.62 9.00
CA ARG A 345 -0.38 -9.56 9.37
C ARG A 345 -0.87 -10.91 9.87
N VAL A 346 -1.87 -10.87 10.75
CA VAL A 346 -2.63 -12.03 11.18
C VAL A 346 -3.99 -12.05 10.49
N ASP A 347 -4.59 -13.25 10.38
CA ASP A 347 -5.89 -13.44 9.71
C ASP A 347 -7.06 -13.06 10.61
N ASP A 348 -6.92 -13.25 11.93
CA ASP A 348 -7.98 -13.08 12.90
C ASP A 348 -7.47 -12.40 14.18
N ILE A 349 -8.39 -12.07 15.09
CA ILE A 349 -8.07 -11.58 16.43
C ILE A 349 -7.55 -12.75 17.26
N VAL A 350 -6.26 -12.75 17.54
CA VAL A 350 -5.59 -13.86 18.22
C VAL A 350 -4.76 -13.38 19.40
N ARG A 351 -4.68 -14.21 20.46
CA ARG A 351 -3.87 -13.94 21.64
C ARG A 351 -2.72 -14.93 21.73
N GLY A 352 -1.51 -14.44 21.99
CA GLY A 352 -0.31 -15.25 22.12
C GLY A 352 0.96 -14.45 21.92
N GLN A 353 2.08 -15.16 21.85
CA GLN A 353 3.40 -14.61 21.53
C GLN A 353 3.74 -14.93 20.07
N LEU A 354 4.10 -13.93 19.28
CA LEU A 354 4.69 -14.16 17.97
C LEU A 354 6.17 -14.49 18.13
N ARG A 355 6.61 -15.50 17.42
CA ARG A 355 7.99 -16.00 17.41
C ARG A 355 8.55 -15.97 16.00
N LEU A 356 9.76 -15.43 15.85
CA LEU A 356 10.57 -15.55 14.65
C LEU A 356 11.72 -16.51 14.92
N THR A 357 11.86 -17.53 14.10
CA THR A 357 12.98 -18.48 14.12
C THR A 357 13.81 -18.39 12.83
N HIS A 358 15.09 -18.71 12.95
CA HIS A 358 16.04 -18.87 11.85
C HIS A 358 16.79 -20.17 12.06
N ALA A 359 16.73 -21.10 11.10
CA ALA A 359 17.30 -22.45 11.21
C ALA A 359 16.93 -23.16 12.53
N GLY A 360 15.69 -22.95 13.01
CA GLY A 360 15.19 -23.52 14.27
C GLY A 360 15.51 -22.72 15.54
N GLU A 361 16.42 -21.77 15.48
CA GLU A 361 16.78 -20.93 16.63
C GLU A 361 15.88 -19.68 16.73
N VAL A 362 15.46 -19.35 17.95
CA VAL A 362 14.61 -18.18 18.21
C VAL A 362 15.43 -16.90 18.10
N GLN A 363 15.10 -16.10 17.07
CA GLN A 363 15.70 -14.78 16.82
C GLN A 363 14.93 -13.66 17.51
N TRP A 364 13.63 -13.81 17.64
CA TRP A 364 12.78 -12.83 18.29
C TRP A 364 11.52 -13.48 18.86
N LEU A 365 11.09 -12.96 20.00
CA LEU A 365 9.86 -13.37 20.70
C LEU A 365 9.14 -12.13 21.21
N SER A 366 7.87 -12.00 20.88
CA SER A 366 7.05 -10.90 21.38
C SER A 366 6.57 -11.13 22.81
N PRO A 367 6.15 -10.07 23.52
CA PRO A 367 5.27 -10.23 24.67
C PRO A 367 3.95 -10.93 24.27
N ALA A 368 3.35 -11.67 25.23
CA ALA A 368 2.00 -12.21 25.04
C ALA A 368 0.98 -11.07 25.02
N ARG A 369 0.24 -10.93 23.91
CA ARG A 369 -0.81 -9.92 23.73
C ARG A 369 -1.85 -10.35 22.70
N THR A 370 -2.90 -9.55 22.56
CA THR A 370 -3.88 -9.70 21.48
C THR A 370 -3.38 -9.01 20.22
N TRP A 371 -3.35 -9.75 19.12
CA TRP A 371 -3.00 -9.30 17.79
C TRP A 371 -4.27 -9.10 16.99
N LEU A 372 -4.33 -8.03 16.20
CA LEU A 372 -5.50 -7.67 15.42
C LEU A 372 -5.17 -7.74 13.93
N PRO A 373 -6.07 -8.30 13.09
CA PRO A 373 -5.94 -8.20 11.65
C PRO A 373 -5.93 -6.73 11.22
N ASN A 374 -5.43 -6.45 10.02
CA ASN A 374 -5.32 -5.09 9.47
C ASN A 374 -4.45 -4.10 10.26
N ARG A 375 -3.88 -4.50 11.40
CA ARG A 375 -2.88 -3.70 12.12
C ARG A 375 -1.47 -4.16 11.78
N PRO A 376 -0.56 -3.23 11.44
CA PRO A 376 0.83 -3.59 11.19
C PRO A 376 1.48 -4.17 12.45
N ILE A 377 2.16 -5.29 12.25
CA ILE A 377 3.01 -5.91 13.25
C ILE A 377 4.42 -5.86 12.69
N THR A 378 5.31 -5.12 13.34
CA THR A 378 6.68 -4.91 12.86
C THR A 378 7.67 -5.54 13.83
N ILE A 379 8.52 -6.41 13.28
CA ILE A 379 9.73 -6.92 13.95
C ILE A 379 10.88 -6.04 13.47
N ARG A 380 11.35 -5.18 14.36
CA ARG A 380 12.42 -4.23 14.00
C ARG A 380 13.75 -4.96 13.84
N ARG A 381 14.58 -4.47 12.92
CA ARG A 381 15.91 -5.05 12.65
C ARG A 381 16.81 -5.05 13.89
N ASP A 382 16.75 -4.00 14.69
CA ASP A 382 17.51 -3.86 15.95
C ASP A 382 17.02 -4.76 17.09
N ALA A 383 15.82 -5.35 16.96
CA ALA A 383 15.28 -6.29 17.94
C ALA A 383 15.69 -7.76 17.68
N LEU A 384 16.39 -8.04 16.60
CA LEU A 384 16.84 -9.39 16.24
C LEU A 384 18.14 -9.73 16.99
N ARG A 385 18.24 -10.96 17.52
CA ARG A 385 19.37 -11.41 18.35
C ARG A 385 20.68 -11.53 17.58
N SER A 386 20.64 -11.79 16.28
CA SER A 386 21.81 -11.86 15.42
C SER A 386 21.84 -10.67 14.47
N THR A 387 22.84 -9.78 14.66
CA THR A 387 23.15 -8.68 13.73
C THR A 387 24.27 -9.04 12.76
N ALA A 388 24.89 -10.22 12.94
CA ALA A 388 25.99 -10.70 12.12
C ALA A 388 25.42 -11.39 10.88
N THR A 389 25.57 -10.76 9.76
CA THR A 389 25.14 -11.05 8.41
C THR A 389 23.69 -10.61 8.12
N PRO A 390 23.44 -9.81 7.06
CA PRO A 390 22.09 -9.71 6.52
C PRO A 390 21.60 -11.13 6.34
N PHE A 391 20.35 -11.45 6.72
CA PHE A 391 19.76 -12.79 6.62
C PHE A 391 19.85 -13.31 5.18
N ALA A 392 21.07 -13.61 4.73
CA ALA A 392 21.35 -14.21 3.47
C ALA A 392 20.86 -15.66 3.54
N ASN A 393 19.77 -15.90 2.83
CA ASN A 393 19.38 -17.24 2.33
C ASN A 393 19.15 -18.35 3.37
N HIS A 394 18.53 -18.06 4.53
CA HIS A 394 18.16 -19.10 5.47
C HIS A 394 16.71 -18.98 5.89
N HIS A 395 16.03 -20.13 6.03
CA HIS A 395 14.61 -20.27 6.35
C HIS A 395 14.20 -19.49 7.60
N LEU A 396 13.67 -18.27 7.39
CA LEU A 396 12.97 -17.53 8.43
C LEU A 396 11.56 -18.06 8.55
N ARG A 397 11.10 -18.30 9.78
CA ARG A 397 9.74 -18.76 10.06
C ARG A 397 9.11 -17.94 11.16
N ILE A 398 7.84 -17.56 10.95
CA ILE A 398 7.03 -16.86 11.94
C ILE A 398 5.81 -17.70 12.29
N ASP A 399 5.61 -17.90 13.59
CA ASP A 399 4.46 -18.58 14.15
C ASP A 399 3.93 -17.90 15.41
N LEU A 400 2.78 -18.36 15.91
CA LEU A 400 2.16 -17.93 17.15
C LEU A 400 2.23 -19.04 18.18
N LEU A 401 2.84 -18.74 19.33
CA LEU A 401 2.77 -19.54 20.54
C LEU A 401 1.54 -19.11 21.37
N ARG A 402 0.68 -20.08 21.72
CA ARG A 402 -0.53 -19.89 22.54
C ARG A 402 -0.25 -20.06 24.02
#